data_f5fb5281aff3d15a6220ab669f5e1ae6
#
_entry.id   f5fb5281aff3d15a6220ab669f5e1ae6
#
_cell.length_a   1.000
_cell.length_b   1.000
_cell.length_c   1.000
_cell.angle_alpha   90.00
_cell.angle_beta   90.00
_cell.angle_gamma   90.00
#
_symmetry.space_group_name_H-M   'P 1'
#
loop_
_entity.id
_entity.type
_entity.pdbx_description
1 polymer ?
#
loop_
_entity_poly.entity_id
_entity_poly.type
_entity_poly.pdbx_seq_one_letter_code
_entity_poly.pdbx_strand_id
1 'polypeptide(L)'
;MKYLIFSLALFTTIISVANAAEVSPWGKAKAVDIPYPPQKVLYDVSLNDLKAFERVLDRASYLSKVYNADPFSASIIIVLHGSEINYFAIKNYAKYKDLMQRAQSLTVGGIIKFEMCRIAAKGQGYEPQDIHGFVEVVPMADAEIVRLQTQEGYAYMR
;
A
#
# COMPACT_ATOMS: atom_id res chain seq x y z
N MET A 1 -89.10 1.18 10.59
CA MET A 1 -87.86 0.41 10.71
C MET A 1 -86.68 1.31 10.36
N LYS A 2 -85.94 1.75 11.40
CA LYS A 2 -84.78 2.69 11.21
C LYS A 2 -83.53 1.86 11.42
N TYR A 3 -82.70 1.73 10.36
CA TYR A 3 -81.37 1.07 10.45
C TYR A 3 -80.34 2.10 10.88
N LEU A 4 -79.70 1.87 12.03
CA LEU A 4 -78.59 2.63 12.54
C LEU A 4 -77.30 1.98 11.98
N ILE A 5 -76.57 2.72 11.13
CA ILE A 5 -75.26 2.26 10.63
C ILE A 5 -74.21 2.82 11.59
N PHE A 6 -73.52 1.90 12.29
CA PHE A 6 -72.36 2.22 13.15
C PHE A 6 -71.11 2.16 12.31
N SER A 7 -70.52 3.31 12.00
CA SER A 7 -69.22 3.42 11.34
C SER A 7 -68.10 3.25 12.38
N LEU A 8 -67.38 2.14 12.32
CA LEU A 8 -66.19 1.89 13.13
C LEU A 8 -64.95 2.51 12.43
N ALA A 9 -64.46 3.64 12.93
CA ALA A 9 -63.24 4.28 12.45
C ALA A 9 -62.03 3.57 13.06
N LEU A 10 -61.26 2.88 12.19
CA LEU A 10 -60.03 2.20 12.57
C LEU A 10 -58.87 3.23 12.60
N PHE A 11 -58.45 3.64 13.78
CA PHE A 11 -57.29 4.51 13.98
C PHE A 11 -56.01 3.64 13.88
N THR A 12 -55.32 3.72 12.74
CA THR A 12 -53.98 3.18 12.59
C THR A 12 -52.96 4.12 13.18
N THR A 13 -52.43 3.86 14.34
CA THR A 13 -51.27 4.56 14.92
C THR A 13 -50.01 4.16 14.18
N ILE A 14 -49.43 5.04 13.40
CA ILE A 14 -48.11 4.90 12.80
C ILE A 14 -47.08 5.13 13.90
N ILE A 15 -46.48 4.06 14.40
CA ILE A 15 -45.33 4.15 15.31
C ILE A 15 -44.10 4.51 14.45
N SER A 16 -43.71 5.80 14.45
CA SER A 16 -42.44 6.27 13.89
C SER A 16 -41.34 5.75 14.82
N VAL A 17 -40.59 4.72 14.38
CA VAL A 17 -39.34 4.33 15.03
C VAL A 17 -38.32 5.39 14.71
N ALA A 18 -38.12 6.34 15.63
CA ALA A 18 -37.00 7.26 15.58
C ALA A 18 -35.72 6.44 15.79
N ASN A 19 -34.94 6.23 14.70
CA ASN A 19 -33.57 5.77 14.80
C ASN A 19 -32.78 6.85 15.56
N ALA A 20 -32.58 6.67 16.87
CA ALA A 20 -31.64 7.45 17.62
C ALA A 20 -30.26 7.18 17.03
N ALA A 21 -29.69 8.11 16.28
CA ALA A 21 -28.31 8.03 15.80
C ALA A 21 -27.42 7.85 17.05
N GLU A 22 -26.66 6.76 17.06
CA GLU A 22 -25.74 6.43 18.17
C GLU A 22 -24.80 7.60 18.36
N VAL A 23 -24.95 8.33 19.48
CA VAL A 23 -24.13 9.52 19.76
C VAL A 23 -22.77 9.05 20.24
N SER A 24 -21.71 9.26 19.42
CA SER A 24 -20.35 8.99 19.86
C SER A 24 -19.98 9.85 21.06
N PRO A 25 -19.61 9.26 22.22
CA PRO A 25 -19.33 10.01 23.45
C PRO A 25 -18.11 10.94 23.32
N TRP A 26 -17.23 10.73 22.34
CA TRP A 26 -16.05 11.55 22.06
C TRP A 26 -16.19 12.45 20.82
N GLY A 27 -17.36 12.56 20.25
CA GLY A 27 -17.63 13.33 19.03
C GLY A 27 -17.08 12.65 17.76
N LYS A 28 -16.77 13.45 16.74
CA LYS A 28 -16.25 12.97 15.46
C LYS A 28 -14.83 13.46 15.23
N ALA A 29 -13.98 12.62 14.61
CA ALA A 29 -12.65 13.03 14.19
C ALA A 29 -12.72 14.16 13.16
N LYS A 30 -11.69 15.03 13.18
CA LYS A 30 -11.53 16.12 12.21
C LYS A 30 -10.39 15.76 11.27
N ALA A 31 -10.59 15.91 9.97
CA ALA A 31 -9.52 15.91 9.00
C ALA A 31 -8.67 17.18 9.16
N VAL A 32 -7.37 17.03 9.01
CA VAL A 32 -6.43 18.16 8.96
C VAL A 32 -5.59 18.02 7.70
N ASP A 33 -5.37 19.12 7.00
CA ASP A 33 -4.49 19.18 5.85
C ASP A 33 -3.12 19.65 6.29
N ILE A 34 -2.12 18.78 6.11
CA ILE A 34 -0.72 19.05 6.46
C ILE A 34 0.10 19.00 5.18
N PRO A 35 0.74 20.11 4.78
CA PRO A 35 1.69 20.09 3.67
C PRO A 35 2.97 19.35 4.10
N TYR A 36 3.40 18.37 3.31
CA TYR A 36 4.63 17.65 3.53
C TYR A 36 5.76 18.22 2.64
N PRO A 37 6.93 18.56 3.21
CA PRO A 37 8.09 18.94 2.41
C PRO A 37 8.60 17.75 1.59
N PRO A 38 9.47 17.96 0.58
CA PRO A 38 10.13 16.88 -0.16
C PRO A 38 10.76 15.86 0.77
N GLN A 39 10.56 14.56 0.49
CA GLN A 39 11.00 13.44 1.34
C GLN A 39 11.64 12.32 0.55
N LYS A 40 12.59 11.64 1.18
CA LYS A 40 13.16 10.37 0.73
C LYS A 40 12.78 9.26 1.71
N VAL A 41 12.22 8.18 1.22
CA VAL A 41 11.69 7.10 2.06
C VAL A 41 12.19 5.76 1.54
N LEU A 42 12.71 4.92 2.42
CA LEU A 42 12.99 3.52 2.12
C LEU A 42 12.03 2.61 2.86
N TYR A 43 11.48 1.62 2.16
CA TYR A 43 10.76 0.49 2.73
C TYR A 43 11.71 -0.70 2.85
N ASP A 44 11.93 -1.16 4.08
CA ASP A 44 12.66 -2.40 4.38
C ASP A 44 11.69 -3.58 4.31
N VAL A 45 11.86 -4.45 3.30
CA VAL A 45 10.91 -5.51 2.98
C VAL A 45 11.56 -6.88 3.08
N SER A 46 11.08 -7.65 4.06
CA SER A 46 11.41 -9.06 4.25
C SER A 46 10.13 -9.82 4.61
N LEU A 47 9.38 -10.21 3.59
CA LEU A 47 8.03 -10.75 3.72
C LEU A 47 7.92 -12.15 3.10
N ASN A 48 7.00 -12.96 3.65
CA ASN A 48 6.64 -14.27 3.13
C ASN A 48 5.15 -14.37 2.74
N ASP A 49 4.41 -13.28 2.83
CA ASP A 49 2.99 -13.19 2.51
C ASP A 49 2.73 -12.22 1.35
N LEU A 50 2.04 -12.72 0.32
CA LEU A 50 1.70 -11.96 -0.88
C LEU A 50 0.87 -10.72 -0.56
N LYS A 51 -0.16 -10.85 0.30
CA LYS A 51 -1.01 -9.73 0.68
C LYS A 51 -0.26 -8.66 1.48
N ALA A 52 0.71 -9.09 2.30
CA ALA A 52 1.58 -8.15 3.00
C ALA A 52 2.43 -7.35 2.00
N PHE A 53 2.95 -8.00 0.97
CA PHE A 53 3.71 -7.33 -0.09
C PHE A 53 2.81 -6.37 -0.92
N GLU A 54 1.61 -6.79 -1.30
CA GLU A 54 0.64 -5.92 -1.97
C GLU A 54 0.36 -4.63 -1.17
N ARG A 55 0.26 -4.73 0.16
CA ARG A 55 0.10 -3.56 1.05
C ARG A 55 1.32 -2.62 1.01
N VAL A 56 2.54 -3.15 0.85
CA VAL A 56 3.72 -2.29 0.65
C VAL A 56 3.60 -1.51 -0.66
N LEU A 57 3.18 -2.16 -1.75
CA LEU A 57 2.94 -1.49 -3.03
C LEU A 57 1.84 -0.42 -2.91
N ASP A 58 0.76 -0.70 -2.16
CA ASP A 58 -0.30 0.28 -1.87
C ASP A 58 0.28 1.50 -1.15
N ARG A 59 1.01 1.29 -0.06
CA ARG A 59 1.61 2.37 0.74
C ARG A 59 2.55 3.23 -0.09
N ALA A 60 3.44 2.62 -0.86
CA ALA A 60 4.36 3.32 -1.76
C ALA A 60 3.61 4.13 -2.83
N SER A 61 2.56 3.54 -3.43
CA SER A 61 1.71 4.21 -4.41
C SER A 61 0.96 5.40 -3.81
N TYR A 62 0.38 5.26 -2.61
CA TYR A 62 -0.30 6.37 -1.94
C TYR A 62 0.66 7.48 -1.55
N LEU A 63 1.85 7.13 -1.04
CA LEU A 63 2.88 8.12 -0.72
C LEU A 63 3.33 8.87 -1.98
N SER A 64 3.55 8.18 -3.09
CA SER A 64 3.84 8.81 -4.38
C SER A 64 2.77 9.83 -4.78
N LYS A 65 1.48 9.52 -4.58
CA LYS A 65 0.35 10.42 -4.89
C LYS A 65 0.35 11.68 -4.03
N VAL A 66 0.80 11.61 -2.77
CA VAL A 66 0.94 12.79 -1.89
C VAL A 66 1.88 13.82 -2.53
N TYR A 67 2.86 13.37 -3.30
CA TYR A 67 3.83 14.21 -4.02
C TYR A 67 3.52 14.33 -5.52
N ASN A 68 2.28 14.06 -5.95
CA ASN A 68 1.85 14.13 -7.35
C ASN A 68 2.70 13.28 -8.31
N ALA A 69 3.30 12.20 -7.81
CA ALA A 69 4.25 11.35 -8.52
C ALA A 69 5.48 12.14 -9.10
N ASP A 70 5.83 13.26 -8.47
CA ASP A 70 6.96 14.09 -8.89
C ASP A 70 8.27 13.57 -8.28
N PRO A 71 9.24 13.10 -9.09
CA PRO A 71 10.51 12.55 -8.61
C PRO A 71 11.45 13.61 -8.02
N PHE A 72 11.16 14.91 -8.20
CA PHE A 72 11.88 16.00 -7.55
C PHE A 72 11.37 16.30 -6.14
N SER A 73 10.12 15.89 -5.85
CA SER A 73 9.47 16.11 -4.55
C SER A 73 9.56 14.90 -3.64
N ALA A 74 9.74 13.69 -4.18
CA ALA A 74 9.96 12.49 -3.35
C ALA A 74 10.80 11.43 -4.06
N SER A 75 11.46 10.58 -3.27
CA SER A 75 12.11 9.36 -3.72
C SER A 75 11.74 8.21 -2.78
N ILE A 76 11.25 7.12 -3.34
CA ILE A 76 10.77 5.96 -2.59
C ILE A 76 11.54 4.73 -3.07
N ILE A 77 12.33 4.13 -2.17
CA ILE A 77 13.07 2.89 -2.46
C ILE A 77 12.43 1.74 -1.68
N ILE A 78 12.19 0.63 -2.37
CA ILE A 78 11.68 -0.61 -1.77
C ILE A 78 12.82 -1.63 -1.83
N VAL A 79 13.41 -1.93 -0.67
CA VAL A 79 14.54 -2.85 -0.54
C VAL A 79 14.02 -4.25 -0.23
N LEU A 80 14.25 -5.21 -1.14
CA LEU A 80 13.72 -6.56 -1.10
C LEU A 80 14.80 -7.55 -0.63
N HIS A 81 14.53 -8.30 0.44
CA HIS A 81 15.49 -9.31 0.93
C HIS A 81 14.84 -10.52 1.62
N GLY A 82 13.52 -10.67 1.53
CA GLY A 82 12.76 -11.82 2.05
C GLY A 82 12.28 -12.78 0.95
N SER A 83 11.22 -13.54 1.27
CA SER A 83 10.65 -14.53 0.33
C SER A 83 9.90 -13.87 -0.85
N GLU A 84 9.58 -12.58 -0.77
CA GLU A 84 8.99 -11.80 -1.87
C GLU A 84 9.89 -11.75 -3.11
N ILE A 85 11.19 -11.97 -2.99
CA ILE A 85 12.15 -12.13 -4.10
C ILE A 85 11.62 -13.11 -5.15
N ASN A 86 10.94 -14.18 -4.72
CA ASN A 86 10.36 -15.18 -5.61
C ASN A 86 9.31 -14.59 -6.58
N TYR A 87 8.63 -13.51 -6.22
CA TYR A 87 7.64 -12.86 -7.09
C TYR A 87 8.31 -12.19 -8.28
N PHE A 88 9.54 -11.68 -8.09
CA PHE A 88 10.31 -10.94 -9.08
C PHE A 88 11.15 -11.83 -10.01
N ALA A 89 11.16 -13.14 -9.80
CA ALA A 89 11.89 -14.05 -10.66
C ALA A 89 11.16 -14.24 -12.01
N ILE A 90 11.87 -14.06 -13.12
CA ILE A 90 11.33 -14.15 -14.50
C ILE A 90 10.61 -15.49 -14.72
N LYS A 91 11.17 -16.61 -14.21
CA LYS A 91 10.54 -17.92 -14.34
C LYS A 91 9.17 -18.02 -13.66
N ASN A 92 8.87 -17.17 -12.71
CA ASN A 92 7.62 -17.13 -11.96
C ASN A 92 6.61 -16.12 -12.54
N TYR A 93 6.95 -15.41 -13.61
CA TYR A 93 6.12 -14.34 -14.18
C TYR A 93 4.68 -14.76 -14.47
N ALA A 94 4.49 -15.94 -15.05
CA ALA A 94 3.14 -16.41 -15.37
C ALA A 94 2.22 -16.50 -14.13
N LYS A 95 2.80 -16.87 -12.97
CA LYS A 95 2.07 -16.98 -11.71
C LYS A 95 1.79 -15.62 -11.05
N TYR A 96 2.70 -14.66 -11.21
CA TYR A 96 2.64 -13.36 -10.53
C TYR A 96 2.48 -12.19 -11.51
N LYS A 97 1.93 -12.45 -12.70
CA LYS A 97 1.85 -11.49 -13.80
C LYS A 97 1.27 -10.14 -13.38
N ASP A 98 0.09 -10.13 -12.78
CA ASP A 98 -0.61 -8.89 -12.41
C ASP A 98 0.15 -8.11 -11.34
N LEU A 99 0.74 -8.81 -10.37
CA LEU A 99 1.60 -8.22 -9.36
C LEU A 99 2.83 -7.56 -9.98
N MET A 100 3.50 -8.25 -10.91
CA MET A 100 4.71 -7.73 -11.57
C MET A 100 4.40 -6.58 -12.52
N GLN A 101 3.30 -6.63 -13.26
CA GLN A 101 2.83 -5.51 -14.07
C GLN A 101 2.55 -4.28 -13.20
N ARG A 102 1.91 -4.49 -12.05
CA ARG A 102 1.67 -3.42 -11.08
C ARG A 102 2.98 -2.87 -10.51
N ALA A 103 3.90 -3.71 -10.04
CA ALA A 103 5.19 -3.28 -9.52
C ALA A 103 5.98 -2.48 -10.56
N GLN A 104 6.08 -2.99 -11.79
CA GLN A 104 6.74 -2.31 -12.88
C GLN A 104 6.07 -0.96 -13.20
N SER A 105 4.75 -0.87 -13.22
CA SER A 105 4.05 0.39 -13.50
C SER A 105 4.35 1.48 -12.48
N LEU A 106 4.65 1.13 -11.23
CA LEU A 106 5.02 2.08 -10.19
C LEU A 106 6.40 2.71 -10.41
N THR A 107 7.27 2.07 -11.21
CA THR A 107 8.63 2.61 -11.50
C THR A 107 8.64 3.60 -12.67
N VAL A 108 7.60 3.66 -13.48
CA VAL A 108 7.58 4.45 -14.74
C VAL A 108 7.84 5.94 -14.51
N GLY A 109 7.35 6.51 -13.41
CA GLY A 109 7.57 7.93 -13.07
C GLY A 109 8.92 8.23 -12.42
N GLY A 110 9.76 7.22 -12.13
CA GLY A 110 11.07 7.38 -11.50
C GLY A 110 11.05 7.70 -10.00
N ILE A 111 9.87 7.92 -9.41
CA ILE A 111 9.73 8.22 -7.98
C ILE A 111 9.86 6.96 -7.10
N ILE A 112 9.46 5.79 -7.62
CA ILE A 112 9.56 4.49 -6.92
C ILE A 112 10.60 3.62 -7.62
N LYS A 113 11.53 3.05 -6.84
CA LYS A 113 12.52 2.09 -7.28
C LYS A 113 12.48 0.83 -6.43
N PHE A 114 12.82 -0.30 -7.05
CA PHE A 114 13.02 -1.56 -6.35
C PHE A 114 14.50 -1.90 -6.34
N GLU A 115 15.01 -2.18 -5.15
CA GLU A 115 16.36 -2.70 -4.94
C GLU A 115 16.27 -4.09 -4.30
N MET A 116 17.07 -5.03 -4.76
CA MET A 116 17.04 -6.41 -4.29
C MET A 116 18.40 -6.85 -3.76
N CYS A 117 18.41 -7.44 -2.59
CA CYS A 117 19.60 -8.02 -1.98
C CYS A 117 20.13 -9.20 -2.82
N ARG A 118 21.33 -9.07 -3.38
CA ARG A 118 21.98 -10.15 -4.13
C ARG A 118 22.24 -11.39 -3.29
N ILE A 119 22.63 -11.21 -2.01
CA ILE A 119 22.90 -12.33 -1.10
C ILE A 119 21.61 -13.13 -0.85
N ALA A 120 20.50 -12.44 -0.58
CA ALA A 120 19.20 -13.06 -0.34
C ALA A 120 18.66 -13.74 -1.61
N ALA A 121 18.79 -13.10 -2.78
CA ALA A 121 18.42 -13.68 -4.07
C ALA A 121 19.20 -14.96 -4.34
N LYS A 122 20.54 -14.93 -4.17
CA LYS A 122 21.41 -16.09 -4.34
C LYS A 122 21.07 -17.22 -3.37
N GLY A 123 20.75 -16.90 -2.11
CA GLY A 123 20.30 -17.87 -1.12
C GLY A 123 19.00 -18.58 -1.52
N GLN A 124 18.19 -17.98 -2.40
CA GLN A 124 16.96 -18.56 -2.97
C GLN A 124 17.18 -19.16 -4.37
N GLY A 125 18.43 -19.23 -4.84
CA GLY A 125 18.80 -19.81 -6.13
C GLY A 125 18.58 -18.91 -7.33
N TYR A 126 18.62 -17.57 -7.14
CA TYR A 126 18.51 -16.57 -8.20
C TYR A 126 19.81 -15.78 -8.37
N GLU A 127 20.20 -15.60 -9.62
CA GLU A 127 21.23 -14.66 -10.04
C GLU A 127 20.57 -13.39 -10.65
N PRO A 128 21.29 -12.26 -10.79
CA PRO A 128 20.69 -11.02 -11.30
C PRO A 128 19.95 -11.16 -12.63
N GLN A 129 20.40 -12.02 -13.54
CA GLN A 129 19.75 -12.28 -14.84
C GLN A 129 18.41 -13.03 -14.72
N ASP A 130 18.10 -13.61 -13.56
CA ASP A 130 16.84 -14.31 -13.31
C ASP A 130 15.75 -13.36 -12.80
N ILE A 131 16.09 -12.10 -12.52
CA ILE A 131 15.20 -11.07 -11.94
C ILE A 131 14.74 -10.12 -13.03
N HIS A 132 13.51 -9.64 -12.92
CA HIS A 132 12.93 -8.66 -13.86
C HIS A 132 13.77 -7.37 -13.93
N GLY A 133 14.01 -6.86 -15.14
CA GLY A 133 14.94 -5.76 -15.42
C GLY A 133 14.55 -4.38 -14.88
N PHE A 134 13.40 -4.22 -14.24
CA PHE A 134 13.04 -2.99 -13.53
C PHE A 134 13.51 -2.95 -12.06
N VAL A 135 14.22 -4.01 -11.61
CA VAL A 135 14.77 -4.15 -10.27
C VAL A 135 16.28 -3.96 -10.33
N GLU A 136 16.83 -3.14 -9.46
CA GLU A 136 18.28 -3.01 -9.26
C GLU A 136 18.76 -4.04 -8.22
N VAL A 137 19.77 -4.85 -8.58
CA VAL A 137 20.30 -5.85 -7.65
C VAL A 137 21.53 -5.29 -6.94
N VAL A 138 21.36 -4.95 -5.66
CA VAL A 138 22.39 -4.39 -4.79
C VAL A 138 23.18 -5.49 -4.07
N PRO A 139 24.44 -5.26 -3.68
CA PRO A 139 25.27 -6.30 -3.05
C PRO A 139 24.66 -6.90 -1.78
N MET A 140 24.12 -6.08 -0.88
CA MET A 140 23.57 -6.49 0.41
C MET A 140 22.52 -5.49 0.90
N ALA A 141 21.32 -5.96 1.29
CA ALA A 141 20.24 -5.08 1.75
C ALA A 141 20.61 -4.25 2.97
N ASP A 142 21.18 -4.88 4.01
CA ASP A 142 21.52 -4.17 5.26
C ASP A 142 22.52 -3.03 5.01
N ALA A 143 23.54 -3.28 4.17
CA ALA A 143 24.53 -2.25 3.82
C ALA A 143 23.88 -1.12 3.01
N GLU A 144 22.97 -1.46 2.09
CA GLU A 144 22.24 -0.48 1.28
C GLU A 144 21.30 0.36 2.14
N ILE A 145 20.54 -0.25 3.04
CA ILE A 145 19.68 0.44 3.99
C ILE A 145 20.48 1.44 4.84
N VAL A 146 21.64 1.03 5.37
CA VAL A 146 22.52 1.92 6.13
C VAL A 146 23.03 3.06 5.24
N ARG A 147 23.47 2.78 4.01
CA ARG A 147 23.96 3.79 3.06
C ARG A 147 22.87 4.81 2.74
N LEU A 148 21.66 4.36 2.40
CA LEU A 148 20.52 5.22 2.09
C LEU A 148 20.16 6.14 3.25
N GLN A 149 20.17 5.64 4.48
CA GLN A 149 19.85 6.43 5.66
C GLN A 149 20.96 7.43 6.02
N THR A 150 22.22 6.99 6.04
CA THR A 150 23.32 7.79 6.58
C THR A 150 23.95 8.74 5.57
N GLN A 151 23.93 8.37 4.28
CA GLN A 151 24.58 9.15 3.22
C GLN A 151 23.60 9.92 2.35
N GLU A 152 22.38 9.38 2.16
CA GLU A 152 21.38 9.98 1.29
C GLU A 152 20.17 10.55 2.02
N GLY A 153 20.03 10.32 3.34
CA GLY A 153 18.99 10.92 4.17
C GLY A 153 17.61 10.30 3.99
N TYR A 154 17.51 9.01 3.62
CA TYR A 154 16.24 8.31 3.55
C TYR A 154 15.68 8.02 4.95
N ALA A 155 14.40 8.31 5.14
CA ALA A 155 13.64 7.88 6.31
C ALA A 155 13.28 6.40 6.19
N TYR A 156 13.51 5.65 7.26
CA TYR A 156 13.24 4.21 7.31
C TYR A 156 11.76 3.92 7.59
N MET A 157 11.18 3.02 6.81
CA MET A 157 9.82 2.50 6.97
C MET A 157 9.83 0.96 6.96
N ARG A 158 8.99 0.36 7.79
CA ARG A 158 8.81 -1.09 7.86
C ARG A 158 7.37 -1.49 7.56
#